data_abaa498281ece4ee0fcdeb7514ec3454
#
_entry.id   abaa498281ece4ee0fcdeb7514ec3454
#
_cell.length_a   1.000
_cell.length_b   1.000
_cell.length_c   1.000
_cell.angle_alpha   90.00
_cell.angle_beta   90.00
_cell.angle_gamma   90.00
#
_symmetry.space_group_name_H-M   'P 1'
#
loop_
_entity.id
_entity.type
_entity.pdbx_description
1 polymer ?
#
loop_
_entity_poly.entity_id
_entity_poly.type
_entity_poly.pdbx_seq_one_letter_code
_entity_poly.pdbx_strand_id
1 'polypeptide(L)'
;WLAGAIEAATGERAALMGASVGPEERYAAHLRCLNGLDRIVVGTRSAVWAPVRDLGLVVVWGDGDDRLREQRAPRCDALDVAVQRCVVDGCALVVGSFSRSVKAHALVRSGWAVGVEAVRDAVRAATPRVRLYGSREADRTGEGRVVRFPSQALRLVRRACQGGAVLIQVASAGYVPVVSCQRCRTVARCPSCHGPLGLGAEGSMRCGWCGRAPSSWRCPHCSGTRLRALRVGADRTAEEVARALPEASVLESSAAHRVTRRLPAR
;
A
#
# COMPACT_ATOMS: atom_id res chain seq x y z
N TRP A 1 -18.76 -2.95 4.50
CA TRP A 1 -19.36 -2.57 3.21
C TRP A 1 -19.55 -3.76 2.27
N LEU A 2 -18.48 -4.49 1.88
CA LEU A 2 -18.60 -5.62 0.91
C LEU A 2 -19.55 -6.72 1.41
N ALA A 3 -19.41 -7.15 2.66
CA ALA A 3 -20.31 -8.14 3.24
C ALA A 3 -21.78 -7.67 3.18
N GLY A 4 -22.07 -6.46 3.64
CA GLY A 4 -23.44 -5.93 3.58
C GLY A 4 -24.00 -5.77 2.16
N ALA A 5 -23.13 -5.47 1.17
CA ALA A 5 -23.56 -5.44 -0.24
C ALA A 5 -23.91 -6.84 -0.77
N ILE A 6 -23.14 -7.85 -0.36
CA ILE A 6 -23.42 -9.25 -0.73
C ILE A 6 -24.70 -9.74 -0.04
N GLU A 7 -24.85 -9.47 1.25
CA GLU A 7 -26.06 -9.82 1.99
C GLU A 7 -27.32 -9.19 1.37
N ALA A 8 -27.23 -7.91 0.98
CA ALA A 8 -28.33 -7.22 0.30
C ALA A 8 -28.66 -7.82 -1.07
N ALA A 9 -27.66 -8.33 -1.79
CA ALA A 9 -27.84 -8.90 -3.12
C ALA A 9 -28.32 -10.37 -3.09
N THR A 10 -27.91 -11.13 -2.07
CA THR A 10 -28.17 -12.58 -2.00
C THR A 10 -29.27 -12.97 -1.00
N GLY A 11 -29.56 -12.10 -0.04
CA GLY A 11 -30.40 -12.41 1.12
C GLY A 11 -29.75 -13.36 2.14
N GLU A 12 -28.50 -13.79 1.89
CA GLU A 12 -27.74 -14.69 2.78
C GLU A 12 -26.72 -13.93 3.61
N ARG A 13 -26.49 -14.39 4.83
CA ARG A 13 -25.46 -13.83 5.73
C ARG A 13 -24.06 -14.09 5.18
N ALA A 14 -23.21 -13.06 5.23
CA ALA A 14 -21.80 -13.14 4.90
C ALA A 14 -20.94 -13.15 6.19
N ALA A 15 -20.31 -14.28 6.50
CA ALA A 15 -19.39 -14.39 7.63
C ALA A 15 -18.12 -13.58 7.40
N LEU A 16 -17.73 -12.75 8.38
CA LEU A 16 -16.52 -11.95 8.32
C LEU A 16 -15.33 -12.67 8.94
N MET A 17 -14.25 -12.86 8.15
CA MET A 17 -13.00 -13.48 8.60
C MET A 17 -11.82 -12.56 8.29
N GLY A 18 -11.62 -11.51 9.07
CA GLY A 18 -10.55 -10.52 8.89
C GLY A 18 -9.88 -10.16 10.22
N ALA A 19 -8.77 -9.42 10.14
CA ALA A 19 -8.01 -8.98 11.31
C ALA A 19 -8.79 -8.00 12.21
N SER A 20 -9.80 -7.33 11.67
CA SER A 20 -10.67 -6.42 12.42
C SER A 20 -11.74 -7.14 13.26
N VAL A 21 -11.90 -8.44 13.05
CA VAL A 21 -12.86 -9.28 13.79
C VAL A 21 -12.15 -9.93 14.97
N GLY A 22 -12.76 -9.91 16.14
CA GLY A 22 -12.22 -10.51 17.36
C GLY A 22 -11.95 -12.03 17.22
N PRO A 23 -11.06 -12.61 18.04
CA PRO A 23 -10.75 -14.05 17.95
C PRO A 23 -11.97 -14.95 18.16
N GLU A 24 -12.81 -14.62 19.14
CA GLU A 24 -14.04 -15.34 19.45
C GLU A 24 -15.02 -15.34 18.28
N GLU A 25 -15.28 -14.17 17.71
CA GLU A 25 -16.19 -14.01 16.58
C GLU A 25 -15.67 -14.74 15.32
N ARG A 26 -14.36 -14.71 15.07
CA ARG A 26 -13.73 -15.46 13.99
C ARG A 26 -13.88 -16.98 14.18
N TYR A 27 -13.71 -17.45 15.41
CA TYR A 27 -13.89 -18.85 15.73
C TYR A 27 -15.36 -19.29 15.58
N ALA A 28 -16.28 -18.47 16.05
CA ALA A 28 -17.71 -18.71 15.84
C ALA A 28 -18.09 -18.75 14.34
N ALA A 29 -17.55 -17.82 13.55
CA ALA A 29 -17.73 -17.82 12.09
C ALA A 29 -17.17 -19.09 11.44
N HIS A 30 -15.98 -19.53 11.87
CA HIS A 30 -15.37 -20.78 11.39
C HIS A 30 -16.27 -22.01 11.67
N LEU A 31 -16.78 -22.13 12.89
CA LEU A 31 -17.68 -23.23 13.27
C LEU A 31 -19.00 -23.18 12.49
N ARG A 32 -19.55 -22.01 12.22
CA ARG A 32 -20.77 -21.84 11.43
C ARG A 32 -20.55 -22.29 9.98
N CYS A 33 -19.42 -21.92 9.37
CA CYS A 33 -19.07 -22.40 8.04
C CYS A 33 -18.91 -23.93 8.02
N LEU A 34 -18.20 -24.49 9.01
CA LEU A 34 -17.98 -25.94 9.14
C LEU A 34 -19.29 -26.71 9.26
N ASN A 35 -20.28 -26.14 9.95
CA ASN A 35 -21.61 -26.73 10.11
C ASN A 35 -22.58 -26.39 8.95
N GLY A 36 -22.14 -25.67 7.92
CA GLY A 36 -22.95 -25.30 6.76
C GLY A 36 -24.00 -24.23 7.04
N LEU A 37 -23.88 -23.50 8.17
CA LEU A 37 -24.80 -22.40 8.55
C LEU A 37 -24.47 -21.10 7.82
N ASP A 38 -23.19 -20.85 7.54
CA ASP A 38 -22.74 -19.73 6.73
C ASP A 38 -22.15 -20.26 5.42
N ARG A 39 -22.73 -19.88 4.30
CA ARG A 39 -22.31 -20.31 2.95
C ARG A 39 -21.43 -19.28 2.24
N ILE A 40 -21.43 -18.04 2.74
CA ILE A 40 -20.67 -16.92 2.18
C ILE A 40 -19.68 -16.44 3.23
N VAL A 41 -18.42 -16.29 2.82
CA VAL A 41 -17.32 -15.78 3.65
C VAL A 41 -16.66 -14.61 2.97
N VAL A 42 -16.48 -13.52 3.72
CA VAL A 42 -15.72 -12.34 3.28
C VAL A 42 -14.59 -12.11 4.26
N GLY A 43 -13.38 -11.94 3.76
CA GLY A 43 -12.23 -11.71 4.62
C GLY A 43 -10.96 -11.35 3.87
N THR A 44 -9.85 -11.38 4.60
CA THR A 44 -8.51 -11.16 4.04
C THR A 44 -7.85 -12.52 3.77
N ARG A 45 -6.52 -12.59 3.71
CA ARG A 45 -5.77 -13.82 3.39
C ARG A 45 -6.21 -15.08 4.17
N SER A 46 -6.67 -14.92 5.41
CA SER A 46 -7.12 -16.06 6.23
C SER A 46 -8.46 -16.64 5.78
N ALA A 47 -9.28 -15.89 5.07
CA ALA A 47 -10.59 -16.35 4.60
C ALA A 47 -10.48 -17.51 3.59
N VAL A 48 -9.36 -17.62 2.89
CA VAL A 48 -9.13 -18.72 1.94
C VAL A 48 -9.14 -20.11 2.61
N TRP A 49 -8.95 -20.16 3.94
CA TRP A 49 -8.98 -21.41 4.74
C TRP A 49 -10.35 -21.69 5.36
N ALA A 50 -11.36 -20.87 5.11
CA ALA A 50 -12.69 -21.07 5.66
C ALA A 50 -13.29 -22.42 5.21
N PRO A 51 -13.81 -23.26 6.13
CA PRO A 51 -14.34 -24.57 5.81
C PRO A 51 -15.78 -24.49 5.29
N VAL A 52 -15.96 -23.77 4.18
CA VAL A 52 -17.28 -23.65 3.54
C VAL A 52 -17.63 -24.99 2.90
N ARG A 53 -18.83 -25.52 3.25
CA ARG A 53 -19.36 -26.74 2.63
C ARG A 53 -19.79 -26.50 1.20
N ASP A 54 -19.60 -27.48 0.35
CA ASP A 54 -20.00 -27.45 -1.06
C ASP A 54 -19.51 -26.17 -1.75
N LEU A 55 -18.21 -25.87 -1.59
CA LEU A 55 -17.61 -24.65 -2.09
C LEU A 55 -17.73 -24.57 -3.62
N GLY A 56 -18.54 -23.64 -4.12
CA GLY A 56 -18.79 -23.46 -5.55
C GLY A 56 -17.92 -22.38 -6.21
N LEU A 57 -17.48 -21.38 -5.43
CA LEU A 57 -16.74 -20.23 -5.97
C LEU A 57 -15.78 -19.65 -4.95
N VAL A 58 -14.55 -19.37 -5.39
CA VAL A 58 -13.58 -18.52 -4.68
C VAL A 58 -13.34 -17.25 -5.49
N VAL A 59 -13.40 -16.09 -4.84
CA VAL A 59 -13.09 -14.79 -5.45
C VAL A 59 -11.86 -14.21 -4.77
N VAL A 60 -10.81 -13.92 -5.52
CA VAL A 60 -9.60 -13.23 -5.06
C VAL A 60 -9.54 -11.86 -5.72
N TRP A 61 -9.59 -10.80 -4.91
CA TRP A 61 -9.51 -9.44 -5.39
C TRP A 61 -8.16 -8.79 -5.02
N GLY A 62 -7.49 -8.19 -6.00
CA GLY A 62 -6.20 -7.55 -5.79
C GLY A 62 -5.08 -8.57 -5.59
N ASP A 63 -5.00 -9.57 -6.44
CA ASP A 63 -4.09 -10.72 -6.38
C ASP A 63 -2.59 -10.35 -6.27
N GLY A 64 -2.19 -9.14 -6.65
CA GLY A 64 -0.84 -8.61 -6.47
C GLY A 64 -0.58 -7.90 -5.12
N ASP A 65 -1.54 -7.88 -4.19
CA ASP A 65 -1.39 -7.24 -2.89
C ASP A 65 -0.59 -8.13 -1.92
N ASP A 66 0.52 -7.61 -1.40
CA ASP A 66 1.37 -8.34 -0.43
C ASP A 66 0.63 -8.74 0.86
N ARG A 67 -0.50 -8.13 1.18
CA ARG A 67 -1.36 -8.49 2.31
C ARG A 67 -2.03 -9.85 2.14
N LEU A 68 -2.12 -10.37 0.93
CA LEU A 68 -2.62 -11.72 0.65
C LEU A 68 -1.58 -12.81 0.94
N ARG A 69 -0.30 -12.41 1.18
CA ARG A 69 0.76 -13.33 1.54
C ARG A 69 0.89 -13.46 3.07
N GLU A 70 1.01 -14.69 3.58
CA GLU A 70 1.30 -14.93 4.99
C GLU A 70 2.75 -14.53 5.32
N GLN A 71 2.91 -13.71 6.37
CA GLN A 71 4.22 -13.19 6.78
C GLN A 71 5.05 -14.22 7.56
N ARG A 72 4.38 -15.19 8.18
CA ARG A 72 5.01 -16.28 8.96
C ARG A 72 5.15 -17.52 8.10
N ALA A 73 6.06 -18.41 8.46
CA ALA A 73 6.16 -19.72 7.84
C ALA A 73 4.80 -20.45 7.94
N PRO A 74 4.34 -21.11 6.86
CA PRO A 74 4.99 -21.45 5.58
C PRO A 74 4.89 -20.36 4.49
N ARG A 75 4.48 -19.15 4.80
CA ARG A 75 4.40 -17.98 3.88
C ARG A 75 3.54 -18.24 2.63
N CYS A 76 2.49 -18.99 2.78
CA CYS A 76 1.56 -19.28 1.70
C CYS A 76 0.88 -17.98 1.22
N ASP A 77 0.57 -17.95 -0.06
CA ASP A 77 -0.15 -16.88 -0.72
C ASP A 77 -1.61 -17.30 -0.92
N ALA A 78 -2.55 -16.41 -0.65
CA ALA A 78 -3.97 -16.74 -0.74
C ALA A 78 -4.41 -17.17 -2.14
N LEU A 79 -3.78 -16.63 -3.20
CA LEU A 79 -4.07 -17.06 -4.56
C LEU A 79 -3.62 -18.51 -4.80
N ASP A 80 -2.40 -18.88 -4.33
CA ASP A 80 -1.90 -20.25 -4.49
C ASP A 80 -2.80 -21.24 -3.74
N VAL A 81 -3.25 -20.90 -2.53
CA VAL A 81 -4.20 -21.72 -1.77
C VAL A 81 -5.55 -21.80 -2.46
N ALA A 82 -6.06 -20.69 -3.01
CA ALA A 82 -7.32 -20.69 -3.75
C ALA A 82 -7.28 -21.61 -4.97
N VAL A 83 -6.18 -21.57 -5.74
CA VAL A 83 -5.97 -22.48 -6.89
C VAL A 83 -6.00 -23.94 -6.43
N GLN A 84 -5.28 -24.28 -5.34
CA GLN A 84 -5.28 -25.65 -4.81
C GLN A 84 -6.67 -26.07 -4.33
N ARG A 85 -7.39 -25.20 -3.65
CA ARG A 85 -8.76 -25.49 -3.23
C ARG A 85 -9.68 -25.75 -4.42
N CYS A 86 -9.59 -24.92 -5.46
CA CYS A 86 -10.42 -25.15 -6.65
C CYS A 86 -10.13 -26.47 -7.34
N VAL A 87 -8.88 -26.94 -7.31
CA VAL A 87 -8.52 -28.27 -7.81
C VAL A 87 -9.09 -29.38 -6.93
N VAL A 88 -9.01 -29.24 -5.61
CA VAL A 88 -9.46 -30.26 -4.65
C VAL A 88 -10.97 -30.29 -4.50
N ASP A 89 -11.61 -29.13 -4.36
CA ASP A 89 -13.04 -28.99 -4.09
C ASP A 89 -13.88 -28.95 -5.38
N GLY A 90 -13.24 -28.86 -6.56
CA GLY A 90 -13.93 -28.76 -7.86
C GLY A 90 -14.66 -27.43 -8.07
N CYS A 91 -14.28 -26.36 -7.36
CA CYS A 91 -14.95 -25.07 -7.42
C CYS A 91 -14.36 -24.14 -8.49
N ALA A 92 -15.12 -23.10 -8.86
CA ALA A 92 -14.65 -22.05 -9.75
C ALA A 92 -13.76 -21.03 -9.02
N LEU A 93 -12.82 -20.40 -9.75
CA LEU A 93 -11.99 -19.31 -9.28
C LEU A 93 -12.20 -18.07 -10.15
N VAL A 94 -12.48 -16.93 -9.50
CA VAL A 94 -12.44 -15.61 -10.14
C VAL A 94 -11.32 -14.79 -9.49
N VAL A 95 -10.38 -14.33 -10.31
CA VAL A 95 -9.30 -13.42 -9.88
C VAL A 95 -9.52 -12.07 -10.52
N GLY A 96 -9.77 -11.06 -9.71
CA GLY A 96 -10.02 -9.69 -10.14
C GLY A 96 -8.96 -8.72 -9.61
N SER A 97 -8.53 -7.77 -10.46
CA SER A 97 -7.56 -6.75 -10.08
C SER A 97 -7.56 -5.60 -11.09
N PHE A 98 -7.07 -4.42 -10.68
CA PHE A 98 -6.83 -3.32 -11.61
C PHE A 98 -5.67 -3.60 -12.59
N SER A 99 -4.74 -4.46 -12.19
CA SER A 99 -3.65 -4.93 -13.04
C SER A 99 -3.38 -6.40 -12.74
N ARG A 100 -3.20 -7.19 -13.77
CA ARG A 100 -2.93 -8.62 -13.62
C ARG A 100 -1.57 -8.84 -12.97
N SER A 101 -1.48 -9.63 -11.90
CA SER A 101 -0.22 -10.02 -11.30
C SER A 101 0.53 -11.03 -12.17
N VAL A 102 1.82 -11.23 -11.88
CA VAL A 102 2.63 -12.26 -12.56
C VAL A 102 2.05 -13.67 -12.35
N LYS A 103 1.52 -13.96 -11.16
CA LYS A 103 0.89 -15.25 -10.84
C LYS A 103 -0.39 -15.47 -11.65
N ALA A 104 -1.32 -14.51 -11.65
CA ALA A 104 -2.54 -14.60 -12.45
C ALA A 104 -2.22 -14.67 -13.94
N HIS A 105 -1.18 -13.96 -14.41
CA HIS A 105 -0.72 -14.09 -15.79
C HIS A 105 -0.17 -15.48 -16.11
N ALA A 106 0.55 -16.10 -15.17
CA ALA A 106 1.04 -17.47 -15.35
C ALA A 106 -0.11 -18.50 -15.48
N LEU A 107 -1.20 -18.34 -14.71
CA LEU A 107 -2.40 -19.17 -14.82
C LEU A 107 -3.05 -19.05 -16.21
N VAL A 108 -3.11 -17.83 -16.75
CA VAL A 108 -3.64 -17.62 -18.11
C VAL A 108 -2.68 -18.19 -19.18
N ARG A 109 -1.38 -18.00 -19.03
CA ARG A 109 -0.37 -18.53 -19.96
C ARG A 109 -0.30 -20.05 -19.99
N SER A 110 -0.54 -20.70 -18.86
CA SER A 110 -0.60 -22.18 -18.79
C SER A 110 -1.92 -22.77 -19.30
N GLY A 111 -2.91 -21.93 -19.63
CA GLY A 111 -4.24 -22.39 -20.05
C GLY A 111 -5.13 -22.84 -18.89
N TRP A 112 -4.68 -22.71 -17.63
CA TRP A 112 -5.48 -23.07 -16.45
C TRP A 112 -6.64 -22.10 -16.22
N ALA A 113 -6.45 -20.82 -16.55
CA ALA A 113 -7.48 -19.80 -16.44
C ALA A 113 -7.69 -19.06 -17.77
N VAL A 114 -8.89 -18.54 -17.98
CA VAL A 114 -9.24 -17.70 -19.12
C VAL A 114 -9.11 -16.22 -18.75
N GLY A 115 -8.40 -15.45 -19.55
CA GLY A 115 -8.27 -14.00 -19.36
C GLY A 115 -9.52 -13.27 -19.86
N VAL A 116 -10.16 -12.51 -18.94
CA VAL A 116 -11.26 -11.59 -19.29
C VAL A 116 -10.70 -10.15 -19.20
N GLU A 117 -10.58 -9.49 -20.33
CA GLU A 117 -9.98 -8.17 -20.43
C GLU A 117 -10.86 -7.24 -21.27
N ALA A 118 -10.89 -5.96 -20.89
CA ALA A 118 -11.49 -4.96 -21.75
C ALA A 118 -10.62 -4.71 -22.97
N VAL A 119 -11.23 -4.34 -24.10
CA VAL A 119 -10.49 -3.96 -25.30
C VAL A 119 -9.58 -2.77 -25.02
N ARG A 120 -8.41 -2.77 -25.65
CA ARG A 120 -7.33 -1.81 -25.36
C ARG A 120 -7.77 -0.35 -25.44
N ASP A 121 -8.62 0.00 -26.39
CA ASP A 121 -9.07 1.38 -26.58
C ASP A 121 -10.02 1.82 -25.46
N ALA A 122 -10.89 0.93 -24.96
CA ALA A 122 -11.72 1.18 -23.78
C ALA A 122 -10.85 1.39 -22.53
N VAL A 123 -9.82 0.56 -22.33
CA VAL A 123 -8.87 0.73 -21.23
C VAL A 123 -8.15 2.08 -21.34
N ARG A 124 -7.66 2.43 -22.51
CA ARG A 124 -6.97 3.72 -22.74
C ARG A 124 -7.88 4.93 -22.52
N ALA A 125 -9.14 4.83 -22.88
CA ALA A 125 -10.11 5.90 -22.67
C ALA A 125 -10.46 6.07 -21.18
N ALA A 126 -10.52 4.98 -20.41
CA ALA A 126 -10.88 4.97 -19.01
C ALA A 126 -9.70 5.24 -18.06
N THR A 127 -8.46 5.06 -18.50
CA THR A 127 -7.28 5.24 -17.64
C THR A 127 -6.69 6.65 -17.73
N PRO A 128 -6.17 7.20 -16.61
CA PRO A 128 -5.51 8.49 -16.61
C PRO A 128 -4.22 8.45 -17.43
N ARG A 129 -3.86 9.60 -18.02
CA ARG A 129 -2.58 9.74 -18.72
C ARG A 129 -1.43 9.76 -17.74
N VAL A 130 -0.57 8.75 -17.78
CA VAL A 130 0.64 8.65 -16.95
C VAL A 130 1.80 9.37 -17.64
N ARG A 131 2.48 10.25 -16.88
CA ARG A 131 3.73 10.88 -17.30
C ARG A 131 4.83 10.46 -16.36
N LEU A 132 5.91 9.90 -16.88
CA LEU A 132 7.08 9.53 -16.10
C LEU A 132 8.08 10.70 -16.13
N TYR A 133 8.53 11.11 -14.95
CA TYR A 133 9.60 12.07 -14.78
C TYR A 133 10.87 11.30 -14.39
N GLY A 134 11.84 11.28 -15.29
CA GLY A 134 13.10 10.54 -15.11
C GLY A 134 14.33 11.44 -15.27
N SER A 135 15.53 10.84 -15.21
CA SER A 135 16.79 11.54 -15.33
C SER A 135 16.91 12.34 -16.63
N ARG A 136 16.44 11.81 -17.74
CA ARG A 136 16.44 12.52 -19.05
C ARG A 136 15.61 13.80 -19.04
N GLU A 137 14.49 13.79 -18.32
CA GLU A 137 13.61 14.96 -18.19
C GLU A 137 14.24 15.99 -17.24
N ALA A 138 14.88 15.55 -16.16
CA ALA A 138 15.64 16.39 -15.25
C ALA A 138 16.80 17.10 -15.95
N ASP A 139 17.52 16.38 -16.83
CA ASP A 139 18.62 16.93 -17.61
C ASP A 139 18.13 18.00 -18.61
N ARG A 140 16.96 17.80 -19.26
CA ARG A 140 16.36 18.78 -20.17
C ARG A 140 15.87 20.05 -19.50
N THR A 141 15.41 19.95 -18.25
CA THR A 141 14.88 21.10 -17.50
C THR A 141 15.95 21.83 -16.72
N GLY A 142 17.20 21.36 -16.71
CA GLY A 142 18.29 21.91 -15.90
C GLY A 142 18.10 21.67 -14.39
N GLU A 143 17.04 20.95 -14.01
CA GLU A 143 16.80 20.52 -12.65
C GLU A 143 17.67 19.31 -12.37
N GLY A 144 18.85 19.48 -11.86
CA GLY A 144 19.77 18.37 -11.57
C GLY A 144 19.11 17.23 -10.79
N ARG A 145 19.72 16.05 -10.78
CA ARG A 145 19.24 14.78 -10.15
C ARG A 145 18.74 14.86 -8.70
N VAL A 146 18.78 16.03 -8.08
CA VAL A 146 18.54 16.24 -6.65
C VAL A 146 17.18 16.89 -6.38
N VAL A 147 16.44 17.35 -7.40
CA VAL A 147 15.13 17.98 -7.19
C VAL A 147 14.10 16.91 -6.88
N ARG A 148 13.61 16.97 -5.65
CA ARG A 148 12.67 16.00 -5.12
C ARG A 148 11.26 16.14 -5.67
N PHE A 149 10.83 17.37 -5.87
CA PHE A 149 9.53 17.68 -6.46
C PHE A 149 9.74 18.53 -7.72
N PRO A 150 9.74 17.91 -8.90
CA PRO A 150 10.05 18.60 -10.13
C PRO A 150 9.12 19.79 -10.40
N SER A 151 9.64 20.86 -10.98
CA SER A 151 8.84 22.06 -11.32
C SER A 151 7.67 21.74 -12.25
N GLN A 152 7.85 20.74 -13.12
CA GLN A 152 6.75 20.24 -13.97
C GLN A 152 5.63 19.60 -13.15
N ALA A 153 5.96 18.83 -12.11
CA ALA A 153 4.98 18.23 -11.21
C ALA A 153 4.22 19.33 -10.45
N LEU A 154 4.91 20.34 -9.93
CA LEU A 154 4.26 21.49 -9.28
C LEU A 154 3.32 22.26 -10.21
N ARG A 155 3.74 22.49 -11.46
CA ARG A 155 2.87 23.13 -12.46
C ARG A 155 1.62 22.30 -12.75
N LEU A 156 1.78 20.96 -12.83
CA LEU A 156 0.65 20.06 -13.04
C LEU A 156 -0.30 20.07 -11.85
N VAL A 157 0.23 20.00 -10.62
CA VAL A 157 -0.55 20.08 -9.38
C VAL A 157 -1.32 21.40 -9.31
N ARG A 158 -0.66 22.54 -9.54
CA ARG A 158 -1.31 23.87 -9.53
C ARG A 158 -2.46 23.95 -10.51
N ARG A 159 -2.27 23.43 -11.74
CA ARG A 159 -3.34 23.40 -12.74
C ARG A 159 -4.48 22.47 -12.34
N ALA A 160 -4.16 21.30 -11.81
CA ALA A 160 -5.16 20.33 -11.40
C ALA A 160 -5.99 20.78 -10.18
N CYS A 161 -5.38 21.51 -9.24
CA CYS A 161 -6.08 22.10 -8.09
C CYS A 161 -7.16 23.11 -8.49
N GLN A 162 -7.09 23.70 -9.68
CA GLN A 162 -8.13 24.60 -10.18
C GLN A 162 -9.42 23.86 -10.54
N GLY A 163 -9.33 22.57 -10.88
CA GLY A 163 -10.45 21.73 -11.30
C GLY A 163 -10.90 20.68 -10.28
N GLY A 164 -10.14 20.46 -9.20
CA GLY A 164 -10.50 19.45 -8.21
C GLY A 164 -9.39 19.08 -7.23
N ALA A 165 -9.62 18.03 -6.45
CA ALA A 165 -8.66 17.53 -5.50
C ALA A 165 -7.48 16.82 -6.19
N VAL A 166 -6.28 16.99 -5.63
CA VAL A 166 -5.05 16.34 -6.10
C VAL A 166 -4.53 15.41 -5.03
N LEU A 167 -4.24 14.17 -5.40
CA LEU A 167 -3.61 13.18 -4.54
C LEU A 167 -2.11 13.11 -4.81
N ILE A 168 -1.30 13.33 -3.78
CA ILE A 168 0.16 13.15 -3.82
C ILE A 168 0.53 11.96 -2.94
N GLN A 169 0.96 10.87 -3.55
CA GLN A 169 1.39 9.68 -2.83
C GLN A 169 2.89 9.72 -2.55
N VAL A 170 3.26 9.49 -1.29
CA VAL A 170 4.64 9.47 -0.81
C VAL A 170 4.96 8.10 -0.20
N ALA A 171 6.12 7.55 -0.52
CA ALA A 171 6.49 6.19 -0.13
C ALA A 171 6.77 5.99 1.38
N SER A 172 6.97 7.06 2.14
CA SER A 172 7.36 6.99 3.55
C SER A 172 6.60 8.00 4.39
N ALA A 173 6.12 7.59 5.55
CA ALA A 173 5.54 8.48 6.57
C ALA A 173 6.65 9.23 7.33
N GLY A 174 6.28 10.25 8.10
CA GLY A 174 7.16 11.04 8.96
C GLY A 174 7.93 12.14 8.22
N TYR A 175 8.77 12.89 8.97
CA TYR A 175 9.49 14.03 8.43
C TYR A 175 10.73 13.62 7.64
N VAL A 176 11.73 13.04 8.31
CA VAL A 176 12.92 12.44 7.69
C VAL A 176 13.16 11.07 8.34
N PRO A 177 12.53 10.00 7.85
CA PRO A 177 12.55 8.70 8.51
C PRO A 177 13.94 8.03 8.52
N VAL A 178 14.83 8.41 7.62
CA VAL A 178 16.19 7.86 7.60
C VAL A 178 17.20 8.94 7.24
N VAL A 179 18.27 9.04 8.05
CA VAL A 179 19.39 9.92 7.80
C VAL A 179 20.68 9.12 7.53
N SER A 180 21.63 9.76 6.86
CA SER A 180 22.96 9.23 6.58
C SER A 180 24.04 10.26 6.90
N CYS A 181 25.26 9.79 7.05
CA CYS A 181 26.43 10.67 7.15
C CYS A 181 26.55 11.56 5.92
N GLN A 182 26.71 12.86 6.14
CA GLN A 182 26.87 13.80 5.03
C GLN A 182 28.17 13.54 4.24
N ARG A 183 29.23 13.07 4.91
CA ARG A 183 30.55 12.88 4.31
C ARG A 183 30.67 11.56 3.52
N CYS A 184 30.38 10.41 4.14
CA CYS A 184 30.61 9.09 3.55
C CYS A 184 29.34 8.34 3.13
N ARG A 185 28.15 8.92 3.34
CA ARG A 185 26.83 8.37 2.97
C ARG A 185 26.41 7.13 3.77
N THR A 186 27.21 6.65 4.72
CA THR A 186 26.82 5.55 5.61
C THR A 186 25.53 5.88 6.34
N VAL A 187 24.56 4.95 6.35
CA VAL A 187 23.29 5.12 7.05
C VAL A 187 23.53 5.30 8.54
N ALA A 188 22.91 6.31 9.13
CA ALA A 188 23.03 6.53 10.57
C ALA A 188 22.22 5.49 11.34
N ARG A 189 22.87 4.79 12.24
CA ARG A 189 22.31 3.72 13.06
C ARG A 189 22.28 4.11 14.53
N CYS A 190 21.26 3.63 15.22
CA CYS A 190 21.11 3.80 16.66
C CYS A 190 22.23 3.08 17.41
N PRO A 191 22.91 3.73 18.36
CA PRO A 191 23.97 3.08 19.13
C PRO A 191 23.48 1.94 20.01
N SER A 192 22.16 1.93 20.33
CA SER A 192 21.59 0.93 21.25
C SER A 192 21.00 -0.31 20.56
N CYS A 193 20.34 -0.13 19.41
CA CYS A 193 19.63 -1.24 18.74
C CYS A 193 19.96 -1.40 17.25
N HIS A 194 20.88 -0.57 16.74
CA HIS A 194 21.27 -0.53 15.33
C HIS A 194 20.14 -0.23 14.34
N GLY A 195 18.95 0.19 14.83
CA GLY A 195 17.85 0.65 14.01
C GLY A 195 18.19 1.95 13.24
N PRO A 196 17.43 2.29 12.19
CA PRO A 196 17.66 3.52 11.44
C PRO A 196 17.36 4.74 12.31
N LEU A 197 18.23 5.76 12.23
CA LEU A 197 17.97 7.06 12.83
C LEU A 197 17.24 7.96 11.84
N GLY A 198 16.23 8.68 12.33
CA GLY A 198 15.47 9.69 11.60
C GLY A 198 15.51 11.05 12.31
N LEU A 199 14.93 12.08 11.66
CA LEU A 199 14.75 13.40 12.23
C LEU A 199 13.26 13.76 12.24
N GLY A 200 12.78 14.32 13.34
CA GLY A 200 11.49 14.99 13.42
C GLY A 200 11.52 16.38 12.76
N ALA A 201 10.37 17.07 12.74
CA ALA A 201 10.22 18.43 12.18
C ALA A 201 11.13 19.44 12.89
N GLU A 202 11.32 19.28 14.19
CA GLU A 202 12.17 20.12 15.04
C GLU A 202 13.67 19.78 14.95
N GLY A 203 14.06 18.86 14.05
CA GLY A 203 15.43 18.39 13.93
C GLY A 203 15.86 17.39 15.03
N SER A 204 14.97 17.00 15.93
CA SER A 204 15.24 15.98 16.95
C SER A 204 15.53 14.62 16.34
N MET A 205 16.65 14.00 16.76
CA MET A 205 17.02 12.67 16.29
C MET A 205 16.27 11.59 17.06
N ARG A 206 15.72 10.59 16.34
CA ARG A 206 15.00 9.48 16.96
C ARG A 206 15.24 8.17 16.21
N CYS A 207 15.34 7.08 16.95
CA CYS A 207 15.44 5.75 16.37
C CYS A 207 14.06 5.24 15.92
N GLY A 208 13.97 4.77 14.67
CA GLY A 208 12.73 4.22 14.11
C GLY A 208 12.30 2.87 14.71
N TRP A 209 13.21 2.14 15.42
CA TRP A 209 12.88 0.85 16.03
C TRP A 209 12.59 0.96 17.53
N CYS A 210 13.54 1.50 18.30
CA CYS A 210 13.41 1.54 19.77
C CYS A 210 12.90 2.86 20.32
N GLY A 211 12.66 3.86 19.47
CA GLY A 211 12.15 5.19 19.87
C GLY A 211 13.14 6.07 20.61
N ARG A 212 14.33 5.59 20.99
CA ARG A 212 15.34 6.39 21.71
C ARG A 212 15.79 7.59 20.88
N ALA A 213 15.99 8.70 21.57
CA ALA A 213 16.52 9.94 21.00
C ALA A 213 17.97 10.13 21.46
N PRO A 214 18.98 9.70 20.67
CA PRO A 214 20.36 9.92 21.03
C PRO A 214 20.68 11.42 20.96
N SER A 215 21.34 11.96 21.99
CA SER A 215 21.74 13.36 22.07
C SER A 215 22.83 13.74 21.05
N SER A 216 23.62 12.78 20.63
CA SER A 216 24.68 12.94 19.64
C SER A 216 24.86 11.68 18.83
N TRP A 217 25.34 11.84 17.61
CA TRP A 217 25.72 10.73 16.74
C TRP A 217 27.04 11.03 16.03
N ARG A 218 27.89 10.02 15.95
CA ARG A 218 29.16 10.07 15.21
C ARG A 218 29.20 8.89 14.24
N CYS A 219 29.61 9.18 13.01
CA CYS A 219 29.71 8.15 11.99
C CYS A 219 30.79 7.11 12.36
N PRO A 220 30.47 5.81 12.43
CA PRO A 220 31.43 4.78 12.77
C PRO A 220 32.50 4.59 11.66
N HIS A 221 32.21 5.03 10.43
CA HIS A 221 33.09 4.85 9.29
C HIS A 221 34.10 6.01 9.11
N CYS A 222 33.65 7.28 9.28
CA CYS A 222 34.50 8.44 8.98
C CYS A 222 34.53 9.48 10.10
N SER A 223 33.95 9.15 11.28
CA SER A 223 33.86 10.03 12.45
C SER A 223 33.14 11.37 12.23
N GLY A 224 32.53 11.57 11.07
CA GLY A 224 31.72 12.77 10.78
C GLY A 224 30.48 12.86 11.65
N THR A 225 30.09 14.09 12.02
CA THR A 225 28.93 14.33 12.90
C THR A 225 27.72 14.93 12.16
N ARG A 226 27.91 15.40 10.92
CA ARG A 226 26.84 15.99 10.13
C ARG A 226 26.00 14.93 9.45
N LEU A 227 24.67 15.09 9.57
CA LEU A 227 23.70 14.21 8.96
C LEU A 227 23.06 14.87 7.73
N ARG A 228 22.60 14.03 6.82
CA ARG A 228 21.76 14.42 5.68
C ARG A 228 20.55 13.51 5.59
N ALA A 229 19.44 14.02 5.09
CA ALA A 229 18.29 13.21 4.78
C ALA A 229 18.62 12.17 3.68
N LEU A 230 18.36 10.91 3.94
CA LEU A 230 18.44 9.83 2.96
C LEU A 230 17.06 9.54 2.38
N ARG A 231 16.03 9.60 3.23
CA ARG A 231 14.63 9.54 2.83
C ARG A 231 13.90 10.72 3.46
N VAL A 232 12.89 11.19 2.78
CA VAL A 232 12.00 12.25 3.25
C VAL A 232 10.59 11.72 3.20
N GLY A 233 9.83 11.97 4.25
CA GLY A 233 8.51 11.43 4.42
C GLY A 233 7.38 12.37 3.99
N ALA A 234 6.15 11.96 4.30
CA ALA A 234 4.93 12.66 3.91
C ALA A 234 4.83 14.04 4.55
N ASP A 235 5.11 14.18 5.84
CA ASP A 235 4.99 15.43 6.60
C ASP A 235 5.81 16.56 5.95
N ARG A 236 7.08 16.29 5.68
CA ARG A 236 7.94 17.28 5.01
C ARG A 236 7.52 17.55 3.58
N THR A 237 6.96 16.53 2.88
CA THR A 237 6.40 16.74 1.55
C THR A 237 5.19 17.64 1.59
N ALA A 238 4.31 17.45 2.57
CA ALA A 238 3.13 18.29 2.78
C ALA A 238 3.53 19.76 3.02
N GLU A 239 4.55 20.00 3.87
CA GLU A 239 5.09 21.35 4.09
C GLU A 239 5.68 21.98 2.81
N GLU A 240 6.44 21.20 2.03
CA GLU A 240 7.03 21.69 0.77
C GLU A 240 5.94 22.05 -0.25
N VAL A 241 4.90 21.21 -0.35
CA VAL A 241 3.74 21.46 -1.23
C VAL A 241 2.94 22.66 -0.75
N ALA A 242 2.64 22.76 0.54
CA ALA A 242 1.91 23.89 1.10
C ALA A 242 2.65 25.22 0.87
N ARG A 243 3.98 25.20 1.01
CA ARG A 243 4.82 26.38 0.76
C ARG A 243 4.87 26.77 -0.72
N ALA A 244 4.84 25.78 -1.62
CA ALA A 244 4.83 26.00 -3.07
C ALA A 244 3.45 26.38 -3.63
N LEU A 245 2.38 26.05 -2.91
CA LEU A 245 0.98 26.24 -3.30
C LEU A 245 0.18 26.85 -2.13
N PRO A 246 0.45 28.10 -1.74
CA PRO A 246 -0.18 28.71 -0.58
C PRO A 246 -1.70 28.89 -0.74
N GLU A 247 -2.19 28.86 -1.97
CA GLU A 247 -3.62 28.92 -2.32
C GLU A 247 -4.36 27.59 -2.11
N ALA A 248 -3.64 26.48 -1.92
CA ALA A 248 -4.23 25.14 -1.77
C ALA A 248 -4.23 24.67 -0.31
N SER A 249 -5.35 24.08 0.14
CA SER A 249 -5.39 23.40 1.43
C SER A 249 -4.73 22.02 1.29
N VAL A 250 -3.64 21.80 2.03
CA VAL A 250 -2.93 20.52 2.04
C VAL A 250 -3.34 19.70 3.24
N LEU A 251 -3.89 18.52 3.00
CA LEU A 251 -4.23 17.54 4.02
C LEU A 251 -3.27 16.38 3.96
N GLU A 252 -2.70 16.01 5.10
CA GLU A 252 -1.89 14.81 5.21
C GLU A 252 -2.74 13.63 5.70
N SER A 253 -2.58 12.47 5.07
CA SER A 253 -3.19 11.21 5.52
C SER A 253 -2.11 10.15 5.65
N SER A 254 -1.96 9.62 6.84
CA SER A 254 -1.00 8.57 7.17
C SER A 254 -1.64 7.49 8.04
N ALA A 255 -0.90 6.45 8.39
CA ALA A 255 -1.39 5.44 9.33
C ALA A 255 -1.70 6.01 10.72
N ALA A 256 -0.99 7.08 11.14
CA ALA A 256 -1.19 7.76 12.41
C ALA A 256 -2.33 8.79 12.35
N HIS A 257 -2.53 9.42 11.21
CA HIS A 257 -3.53 10.49 11.01
C HIS A 257 -4.34 10.20 9.75
N ARG A 258 -5.42 9.42 9.89
CA ARG A 258 -6.28 9.09 8.76
C ARG A 258 -7.30 10.19 8.49
N VAL A 259 -7.31 10.69 7.27
CA VAL A 259 -8.40 11.55 6.79
C VAL A 259 -9.58 10.65 6.42
N THR A 260 -10.64 10.69 7.23
CA THR A 260 -11.86 9.89 7.04
C THR A 260 -12.99 10.68 6.37
N ARG A 261 -12.87 11.99 6.27
CA ARG A 261 -13.88 12.85 5.62
C ARG A 261 -13.73 12.79 4.10
N ARG A 262 -14.85 12.74 3.41
CA ARG A 262 -14.88 12.99 1.96
C ARG A 262 -14.36 14.41 1.72
N LEU A 263 -13.38 14.56 0.85
CA LEU A 263 -12.96 15.89 0.40
C LEU A 263 -14.16 16.54 -0.29
N PRO A 264 -14.47 17.81 0.02
CA PRO A 264 -15.54 18.49 -0.68
C PRO A 264 -15.23 18.52 -2.17
N ALA A 265 -16.18 18.07 -2.99
CA ALA A 265 -16.17 18.39 -4.40
C ALA A 265 -16.37 19.92 -4.49
N ARG A 266 -15.47 20.61 -5.17
CA ARG A 266 -15.67 22.02 -5.52
C ARG A 266 -16.65 22.12 -6.67
#